data_67f7ffec8e3854c2089da3b63573e4f3
#
_entry.id   67f7ffec8e3854c2089da3b63573e4f3
#
_cell.length_a   1.000
_cell.length_b   1.000
_cell.length_c   1.000
_cell.angle_alpha   90.00
_cell.angle_beta   90.00
_cell.angle_gamma   90.00
#
_symmetry.space_group_name_H-M   'P 1'
#
loop_
_entity.id
_entity.type
_entity.pdbx_description
1 polymer ?
#
loop_
_entity_poly.entity_id
_entity_poly.type
_entity_poly.pdbx_seq_one_letter_code
_entity_poly.pdbx_strand_id
1 'polypeptide(L)'
;MKKQGMILIVDDTEMNRSLLADMLSEDYEILEAANGVEAAAILHQRSEELSLVLLDIVMPEMDGFEVLALMNKNGWIGRIPVITISSETASTYIDHAYDLGATDYISRPFDEKNVQRRVRNTIMLYSKQKALEGMVT
;
A
#
# COMPACT_ATOMS: atom_id res chain seq x y z
N MET A 1 15.03 18.18 -2.19
CA MET A 1 13.62 18.56 -2.12
C MET A 1 12.85 17.70 -1.12
N LYS A 2 11.82 18.25 -0.56
CA LYS A 2 11.01 17.53 0.42
C LYS A 2 10.21 16.42 -0.25
N LYS A 3 10.20 15.23 0.34
CA LYS A 3 9.42 14.11 -0.17
C LYS A 3 7.92 14.37 0.03
N GLN A 4 7.11 13.80 -0.84
CA GLN A 4 5.66 14.01 -0.85
C GLN A 4 4.89 13.07 0.06
N GLY A 5 5.55 12.14 0.71
CA GLY A 5 4.94 11.18 1.62
C GLY A 5 5.83 9.98 1.87
N MET A 6 5.32 9.04 2.63
CA MET A 6 6.03 7.81 2.98
C MET A 6 5.21 6.60 2.55
N ILE A 7 5.84 5.68 1.82
CA ILE A 7 5.20 4.48 1.30
C ILE A 7 5.83 3.24 1.91
N LEU A 8 5.00 2.32 2.38
CA LEU A 8 5.46 1.00 2.81
C LEU A 8 5.24 0.03 1.65
N ILE A 9 6.30 -0.63 1.22
CA ILE A 9 6.25 -1.66 0.18
C ILE A 9 6.39 -3.02 0.86
N VAL A 10 5.38 -3.87 0.71
CA VAL A 10 5.36 -5.21 1.30
C VAL A 10 5.36 -6.24 0.17
N ASP A 11 6.45 -6.96 0.02
CA ASP A 11 6.59 -7.99 -1.01
C ASP A 11 7.70 -8.95 -0.56
N ASP A 12 7.49 -10.25 -0.72
CA ASP A 12 8.47 -11.25 -0.28
C ASP A 12 9.68 -11.35 -1.19
N THR A 13 9.63 -10.73 -2.37
CA THR A 13 10.72 -10.75 -3.35
C THR A 13 11.49 -9.45 -3.31
N GLU A 14 12.76 -9.52 -2.97
CA GLU A 14 13.63 -8.34 -2.91
C GLU A 14 13.67 -7.58 -4.24
N MET A 15 13.71 -8.32 -5.35
CA MET A 15 13.72 -7.71 -6.69
C MET A 15 12.51 -6.82 -6.91
N ASN A 16 11.32 -7.30 -6.54
CA ASN A 16 10.09 -6.53 -6.70
C ASN A 16 10.09 -5.28 -5.82
N ARG A 17 10.55 -5.41 -4.57
CA ARG A 17 10.66 -4.26 -3.67
C ARG A 17 11.61 -3.21 -4.24
N SER A 18 12.76 -3.65 -4.76
CA SER A 18 13.74 -2.74 -5.34
C SER A 18 13.20 -2.02 -6.58
N LEU A 19 12.50 -2.74 -7.45
CA LEU A 19 11.89 -2.13 -8.64
C LEU A 19 10.88 -1.05 -8.26
N LEU A 20 10.00 -1.35 -7.32
CA LEU A 20 9.00 -0.38 -6.87
C LEU A 20 9.64 0.81 -6.16
N ALA A 21 10.64 0.53 -5.32
CA ALA A 21 11.37 1.60 -4.63
C ALA A 21 12.05 2.54 -5.63
N ASP A 22 12.68 1.98 -6.67
CA ASP A 22 13.34 2.79 -7.70
C ASP A 22 12.33 3.67 -8.44
N MET A 23 11.13 3.17 -8.68
CA MET A 23 10.09 3.94 -9.36
C MET A 23 9.54 5.08 -8.52
N LEU A 24 9.59 4.97 -7.19
CA LEU A 24 8.87 5.86 -6.28
C LEU A 24 9.76 6.69 -5.37
N SER A 25 11.04 6.33 -5.21
CA SER A 25 11.91 6.96 -4.21
C SER A 25 12.28 8.40 -4.51
N GLU A 26 12.11 8.87 -5.75
CA GLU A 26 12.37 10.27 -6.06
C GLU A 26 11.38 11.19 -5.35
N ASP A 27 10.11 10.77 -5.27
CA ASP A 27 9.04 11.58 -4.72
C ASP A 27 8.61 11.18 -3.30
N TYR A 28 8.92 9.96 -2.86
CA TYR A 28 8.45 9.43 -1.59
C TYR A 28 9.56 8.79 -0.79
N GLU A 29 9.44 8.84 0.53
CA GLU A 29 10.27 8.03 1.40
C GLU A 29 9.75 6.61 1.37
N ILE A 30 10.64 5.63 1.31
CA ILE A 30 10.27 4.22 1.15
C ILE A 30 10.68 3.42 2.38
N LEU A 31 9.72 2.65 2.90
CA LEU A 31 9.98 1.59 3.88
C LEU A 31 9.65 0.27 3.20
N GLU A 32 10.39 -0.78 3.54
CA GLU A 32 10.19 -2.09 2.95
C GLU A 32 9.95 -3.15 4.01
N ALA A 33 9.06 -4.10 3.70
CA ALA A 33 8.82 -5.28 4.52
C ALA A 33 8.84 -6.49 3.61
N ALA A 34 9.51 -7.56 4.05
CA ALA A 34 9.66 -8.78 3.26
C ALA A 34 8.52 -9.77 3.48
N ASN A 35 7.66 -9.54 4.46
CA ASN A 35 6.53 -10.41 4.76
C ASN A 35 5.51 -9.65 5.61
N GLY A 36 4.38 -10.29 5.87
CA GLY A 36 3.30 -9.68 6.63
C GLY A 36 3.66 -9.40 8.09
N VAL A 37 4.53 -10.20 8.68
CA VAL A 37 4.97 -10.00 10.07
C VAL A 37 5.76 -8.70 10.19
N GLU A 38 6.71 -8.48 9.27
CA GLU A 38 7.48 -7.23 9.24
C GLU A 38 6.57 -6.04 8.97
N ALA A 39 5.61 -6.21 8.04
CA ALA A 39 4.65 -5.16 7.72
C ALA A 39 3.83 -4.79 8.96
N ALA A 40 3.36 -5.77 9.72
CA ALA A 40 2.60 -5.55 10.95
C ALA A 40 3.41 -4.73 11.95
N ALA A 41 4.68 -5.07 12.12
CA ALA A 41 5.56 -4.34 13.05
C ALA A 41 5.72 -2.87 12.65
N ILE A 42 5.92 -2.62 11.36
CA ILE A 42 6.05 -1.24 10.85
C ILE A 42 4.74 -0.47 11.02
N LEU A 43 3.61 -1.11 10.71
CA LEU A 43 2.30 -0.50 10.88
C LEU A 43 2.03 -0.10 12.32
N HIS A 44 2.35 -0.97 13.28
CA HIS A 44 2.17 -0.65 14.69
C HIS A 44 3.05 0.50 15.15
N GLN A 45 4.25 0.62 14.61
CA GLN A 45 5.19 1.66 15.03
C GLN A 45 5.02 2.97 14.29
N ARG A 46 4.63 2.93 13.02
CA ARG A 46 4.71 4.10 12.14
C ARG A 46 3.46 4.36 11.29
N SER A 47 2.31 3.84 11.70
CA SER A 47 1.08 3.98 10.90
C SER A 47 0.72 5.46 10.62
N GLU A 48 0.99 6.35 11.57
CA GLU A 48 0.64 7.77 11.42
C GLU A 48 1.48 8.48 10.37
N GLU A 49 2.64 7.94 10.03
CA GLU A 49 3.55 8.55 9.06
C GLU A 49 3.29 8.04 7.63
N LEU A 50 2.58 6.93 7.49
CA LEU A 50 2.39 6.27 6.19
C LEU A 50 1.32 6.96 5.36
N SER A 51 1.65 7.23 4.10
CA SER A 51 0.72 7.79 3.12
C SER A 51 0.06 6.71 2.28
N LEU A 52 0.68 5.55 2.16
CA LEU A 52 0.19 4.46 1.31
C LEU A 52 0.94 3.17 1.61
N VAL A 53 0.26 2.05 1.43
CA VAL A 53 0.88 0.71 1.49
C VAL A 53 0.71 0.04 0.13
N LEU A 54 1.82 -0.42 -0.45
CA LEU A 54 1.82 -1.33 -1.59
C LEU A 54 1.97 -2.73 -1.04
N LEU A 55 1.01 -3.60 -1.28
CA LEU A 55 0.88 -4.86 -0.57
C LEU A 55 0.75 -6.04 -1.51
N ASP A 56 1.75 -6.90 -1.53
CA ASP A 56 1.68 -8.17 -2.24
C ASP A 56 0.67 -9.08 -1.51
N ILE A 57 -0.20 -9.71 -2.28
CA ILE A 57 -1.23 -10.58 -1.72
C ILE A 57 -0.67 -11.97 -1.40
N VAL A 58 0.15 -12.51 -2.30
CA VAL A 58 0.65 -13.89 -2.14
C VAL A 58 2.04 -13.89 -1.52
N MET A 59 2.10 -14.15 -0.22
CA MET A 59 3.35 -14.20 0.53
C MET A 59 3.31 -15.37 1.51
N PRO A 60 4.48 -15.96 1.86
CA PRO A 60 4.52 -17.00 2.87
C PRO A 60 4.24 -16.43 4.26
N GLU A 61 3.87 -17.27 5.19
CA GLU A 61 3.55 -16.97 6.59
C GLU A 61 2.30 -16.09 6.70
N MET A 62 2.45 -14.78 6.78
CA MET A 62 1.33 -13.85 6.84
C MET A 62 1.13 -13.20 5.49
N ASP A 63 0.07 -13.57 4.76
CA ASP A 63 -0.20 -13.06 3.42
C ASP A 63 -0.84 -11.65 3.43
N GLY A 64 -1.07 -11.11 2.23
CA GLY A 64 -1.63 -9.77 2.09
C GLY A 64 -3.05 -9.64 2.63
N PHE A 65 -3.86 -10.68 2.53
CA PHE A 65 -5.22 -10.63 3.08
C PHE A 65 -5.18 -10.53 4.60
N GLU A 66 -4.25 -11.21 5.24
CA GLU A 66 -4.08 -11.13 6.69
C GLU A 66 -3.61 -9.75 7.12
N VAL A 67 -2.75 -9.11 6.33
CA VAL A 67 -2.31 -7.74 6.60
C VAL A 67 -3.51 -6.79 6.49
N LEU A 68 -4.34 -6.94 5.46
CA LEU A 68 -5.55 -6.13 5.30
C LEU A 68 -6.52 -6.32 6.48
N ALA A 69 -6.68 -7.55 6.94
CA ALA A 69 -7.53 -7.84 8.10
C ALA A 69 -6.99 -7.16 9.35
N LEU A 70 -5.67 -7.18 9.54
CA LEU A 70 -5.03 -6.49 10.65
C LEU A 70 -5.27 -4.98 10.58
N MET A 71 -5.16 -4.40 9.39
CA MET A 71 -5.38 -2.97 9.19
C MET A 71 -6.84 -2.59 9.48
N ASN A 72 -7.79 -3.45 9.10
CA ASN A 72 -9.20 -3.25 9.44
C ASN A 72 -9.41 -3.26 10.94
N LYS A 73 -8.83 -4.24 11.62
CA LYS A 73 -8.98 -4.41 13.07
C LYS A 73 -8.46 -3.19 13.83
N ASN A 74 -7.40 -2.56 13.35
CA ASN A 74 -6.77 -1.42 14.02
C ASN A 74 -7.28 -0.06 13.51
N GLY A 75 -8.25 -0.05 12.63
CA GLY A 75 -8.81 1.19 12.10
C GLY A 75 -7.91 1.95 11.15
N TRP A 76 -6.90 1.30 10.60
CA TRP A 76 -5.95 1.95 9.68
C TRP A 76 -6.47 2.04 8.25
N ILE A 77 -7.39 1.16 7.84
CA ILE A 77 -7.90 1.10 6.47
C ILE A 77 -8.51 2.43 6.02
N GLY A 78 -9.23 3.10 6.89
CA GLY A 78 -9.85 4.38 6.54
C GLY A 78 -8.87 5.55 6.44
N ARG A 79 -7.64 5.39 6.93
CA ARG A 79 -6.63 6.46 6.98
C ARG A 79 -5.47 6.23 6.05
N ILE A 80 -5.13 4.96 5.77
CA ILE A 80 -3.98 4.61 4.94
C ILE A 80 -4.50 3.83 3.74
N PRO A 81 -4.39 4.39 2.53
CA PRO A 81 -4.81 3.65 1.33
C PRO A 81 -3.88 2.47 1.07
N VAL A 82 -4.46 1.40 0.54
CA VAL A 82 -3.71 0.19 0.20
C VAL A 82 -3.92 -0.12 -1.28
N ILE A 83 -2.82 -0.24 -2.01
CA ILE A 83 -2.84 -0.74 -3.38
C ILE A 83 -2.24 -2.14 -3.34
N THR A 84 -3.01 -3.13 -3.75
CA THR A 84 -2.50 -4.51 -3.75
C THR A 84 -1.69 -4.78 -5.01
N ILE A 85 -0.73 -5.67 -4.89
CA ILE A 85 0.14 -6.10 -5.99
C ILE A 85 -0.07 -7.58 -6.18
N SER A 86 -0.27 -8.03 -7.42
CA SER A 86 -0.45 -9.44 -7.68
C SER A 86 -0.11 -9.78 -9.12
N SER A 87 0.44 -10.97 -9.33
CA SER A 87 0.53 -11.56 -10.65
C SER A 87 -0.76 -12.29 -11.00
N GLU A 88 -1.64 -12.47 -10.00
CA GLU A 88 -2.92 -13.13 -10.21
C GLU A 88 -3.90 -12.17 -10.85
N THR A 89 -4.55 -12.63 -11.92
CA THR A 89 -5.58 -11.87 -12.61
C THR A 89 -6.98 -12.37 -12.27
N ALA A 90 -7.07 -13.39 -11.41
CA ALA A 90 -8.36 -13.95 -11.02
C ALA A 90 -9.18 -12.91 -10.26
N SER A 91 -10.40 -12.66 -10.74
CA SER A 91 -11.27 -11.66 -10.15
C SER A 91 -11.59 -11.95 -8.68
N THR A 92 -11.53 -13.22 -8.26
CA THR A 92 -11.80 -13.59 -6.87
C THR A 92 -10.77 -12.99 -5.91
N TYR A 93 -9.48 -12.96 -6.28
CA TYR A 93 -8.44 -12.35 -5.46
C TYR A 93 -8.61 -10.84 -5.38
N ILE A 94 -8.89 -10.22 -6.52
CA ILE A 94 -9.08 -8.77 -6.62
C ILE A 94 -10.31 -8.35 -5.81
N ASP A 95 -11.42 -9.06 -5.99
CA ASP A 95 -12.67 -8.76 -5.28
C ASP A 95 -12.51 -8.92 -3.78
N HIS A 96 -11.82 -9.97 -3.34
CA HIS A 96 -11.58 -10.20 -1.92
C HIS A 96 -10.74 -9.08 -1.30
N ALA A 97 -9.73 -8.61 -2.02
CA ALA A 97 -8.91 -7.49 -1.55
C ALA A 97 -9.75 -6.21 -1.41
N TYR A 98 -10.59 -5.91 -2.40
CA TYR A 98 -11.49 -4.76 -2.32
C TYR A 98 -12.48 -4.88 -1.15
N ASP A 99 -13.02 -6.07 -0.93
CA ASP A 99 -13.94 -6.33 0.19
C ASP A 99 -13.26 -6.06 1.54
N LEU A 100 -11.96 -6.30 1.63
CA LEU A 100 -11.19 -6.04 2.85
C LEU A 100 -10.69 -4.60 2.95
N GLY A 101 -10.98 -3.77 1.96
CA GLY A 101 -10.69 -2.35 2.03
C GLY A 101 -9.54 -1.85 1.16
N ALA A 102 -9.02 -2.68 0.26
CA ALA A 102 -8.01 -2.22 -0.69
C ALA A 102 -8.60 -1.13 -1.60
N THR A 103 -7.80 -0.13 -1.92
CA THR A 103 -8.23 1.01 -2.72
C THR A 103 -8.09 0.75 -4.22
N ASP A 104 -7.05 0.00 -4.60
CA ASP A 104 -6.73 -0.25 -6.00
C ASP A 104 -5.82 -1.48 -6.09
N TYR A 105 -5.47 -1.88 -7.30
CA TYR A 105 -4.50 -2.96 -7.48
C TYR A 105 -3.57 -2.66 -8.65
N ILE A 106 -2.39 -3.25 -8.62
CA ILE A 106 -1.40 -3.18 -9.70
C ILE A 106 -0.97 -4.60 -10.01
N SER A 107 -1.01 -4.97 -11.29
CA SER A 107 -0.58 -6.30 -11.72
C SER A 107 0.86 -6.27 -12.21
N ARG A 108 1.52 -7.43 -12.10
CA ARG A 108 2.86 -7.62 -12.67
C ARG A 108 2.72 -8.03 -14.13
N PRO A 109 3.68 -7.66 -14.99
CA PRO A 109 4.88 -6.87 -14.71
C PRO A 109 4.55 -5.38 -14.50
N PHE A 110 5.42 -4.69 -13.74
CA PHE A 110 5.18 -3.28 -13.41
C PHE A 110 5.48 -2.35 -14.58
N ASP A 111 4.57 -1.42 -14.82
CA ASP A 111 4.78 -0.30 -15.74
C ASP A 111 5.00 0.95 -14.88
N GLU A 112 6.18 1.57 -15.01
CA GLU A 112 6.56 2.68 -14.15
C GLU A 112 5.56 3.82 -14.13
N LYS A 113 5.11 4.25 -15.31
CA LYS A 113 4.13 5.34 -15.40
C LYS A 113 2.80 4.99 -14.75
N ASN A 114 2.36 3.75 -14.92
CA ASN A 114 1.12 3.27 -14.33
C ASN A 114 1.22 3.23 -12.79
N VAL A 115 2.33 2.72 -12.27
CA VAL A 115 2.57 2.67 -10.83
C VAL A 115 2.59 4.08 -10.25
N GLN A 116 3.37 4.97 -10.85
CA GLN A 116 3.50 6.34 -10.36
C GLN A 116 2.16 7.07 -10.37
N ARG A 117 1.38 6.90 -11.45
CA ARG A 117 0.08 7.55 -11.59
C ARG A 117 -0.92 7.05 -10.54
N ARG A 118 -1.02 5.75 -10.36
CA ARG A 118 -1.96 5.17 -9.39
C ARG A 118 -1.61 5.57 -7.96
N VAL A 119 -0.33 5.53 -7.63
CA VAL A 119 0.14 5.94 -6.31
C VAL A 119 -0.18 7.41 -6.05
N ARG A 120 0.20 8.28 -6.98
CA ARG A 120 -0.03 9.72 -6.83
C ARG A 120 -1.52 10.05 -6.69
N ASN A 121 -2.35 9.48 -7.57
CA ASN A 121 -3.78 9.76 -7.54
C ASN A 121 -4.43 9.28 -6.25
N THR A 122 -4.02 8.12 -5.76
CA THR A 122 -4.55 7.55 -4.53
C THR A 122 -4.18 8.40 -3.32
N ILE A 123 -2.93 8.82 -3.23
CA ILE A 123 -2.47 9.67 -2.13
C ILE A 123 -3.20 11.01 -2.15
N MET A 124 -3.35 11.62 -3.33
CA MET A 124 -4.06 12.89 -3.48
C MET A 124 -5.52 12.78 -3.04
N LEU A 125 -6.19 11.70 -3.44
CA LEU A 125 -7.59 11.49 -3.08
C LEU A 125 -7.76 11.40 -1.56
N TYR A 126 -6.91 10.63 -0.90
CA TYR A 126 -6.97 10.49 0.56
C TYR A 126 -6.63 11.79 1.28
N SER A 127 -5.70 12.58 0.76
CA SER A 127 -5.37 13.89 1.31
C SER A 127 -6.56 14.84 1.25
N LYS A 128 -7.29 14.82 0.13
CA LYS A 128 -8.49 15.64 -0.03
C LYS A 128 -9.61 15.22 0.90
N GLN A 129 -9.78 13.92 1.11
CA GLN A 129 -10.77 13.41 2.06
C GLN A 129 -10.48 13.87 3.49
N LYS A 130 -9.22 13.80 3.90
CA LYS A 130 -8.81 14.26 5.24
C LYS A 130 -9.06 15.74 5.42
N ALA A 131 -8.79 16.55 4.39
CA ALA A 131 -9.05 17.98 4.43
C ALA A 131 -10.54 18.27 4.58
N LEU A 132 -11.40 17.55 3.84
CA LEU A 132 -12.84 17.70 3.94
C LEU A 132 -13.37 17.29 5.31
N GLU A 133 -12.88 16.20 5.87
CA GLU A 133 -13.27 15.76 7.21
C GLU A 133 -12.90 16.82 8.25
N GLY A 134 -11.73 17.42 8.13
CA GLY A 134 -11.29 18.49 9.02
C GLY A 134 -12.17 19.73 8.93
N MET A 135 -12.78 20.00 7.76
CA MET A 135 -13.66 21.13 7.57
C MET A 135 -15.06 20.92 8.17
N VAL A 136 -15.47 19.68 8.33
CA VAL A 136 -16.81 19.35 8.86
C VAL A 136 -16.83 19.36 10.38
N THR A 137 -15.69 19.12 11.00
CA THR A 137 -15.59 19.15 12.46
C THR A 137 -15.25 20.56 12.94
#